data_b06a4da1ffeef86db1151328c70f7447
#
_entry.id   b06a4da1ffeef86db1151328c70f7447
#
_cell.length_a   1.000
_cell.length_b   1.000
_cell.length_c   1.000
_cell.angle_alpha   90.00
_cell.angle_beta   90.00
_cell.angle_gamma   90.00
#
_symmetry.space_group_name_H-M   'P 1'
#
loop_
_entity.id
_entity.type
_entity.pdbx_description
1 polymer ?
#
loop_
_entity_poly.entity_id
_entity_poly.type
_entity_poly.pdbx_seq_one_letter_code
_entity_poly.pdbx_strand_id
1 'polypeptide(L)'
;MTYTAPPSARISEIDMLRGLVIVLMAIDHVRDYFFNGAGMIGVGGNLLDPAVTTNAIYITRWITHLCAPTFVFLAGVSAYLQFANGKAAPRLSRFLLTRGLWFIFLEITVLSFGWSFGFPYPFFLQVIWAIGWCMLALAALVWLPRAAVLAVGVVITFGHNLFDPINAQELTGAAQMLWTFLHDGGPIFIGEQPIGLFAYPILPWIGIAALGYGLGALFTEQDKAKRDRQIFWLGLSMLAVFLLLRGTMVYGDPPFATGPEGAWKDWRDQTDWRAALMVFFDVQKYPPSLQFTLVTLGVVLTLWPLLARLRGPVASVLETFGAVPFFFYLLHVYLIHVLAIAANAAMGRDVGGLFDYMVNVFTAPEKFAGLGFSLPWVYVVWLIVLALLYPLCRYWQKLKRRRRDWWLSYL
;
A
#
# COMPACT_ATOMS: atom_id res chain seq x y z
N MET A 1 22.13 6.24 38.50
CA MET A 1 20.64 6.24 38.46
C MET A 1 20.25 6.23 36.99
N THR A 2 19.88 5.09 36.46
CA THR A 2 19.38 4.96 35.08
C THR A 2 17.93 5.44 35.07
N TYR A 3 17.68 6.60 34.51
CA TYR A 3 16.34 7.15 34.29
C TYR A 3 15.64 6.25 33.28
N THR A 4 14.83 5.31 33.74
CA THR A 4 13.90 4.57 32.91
C THR A 4 12.68 5.45 32.68
N ALA A 5 12.63 6.14 31.55
CA ALA A 5 11.43 6.85 31.14
C ALA A 5 10.24 5.87 31.14
N PRO A 6 9.06 6.28 31.62
CA PRO A 6 7.87 5.44 31.55
C PRO A 6 7.60 5.06 30.09
N PRO A 7 7.12 3.83 29.82
CA PRO A 7 6.79 3.43 28.46
C PRO A 7 5.84 4.45 27.87
N SER A 8 6.22 5.06 26.73
CA SER A 8 5.39 6.06 26.09
C SER A 8 4.02 5.46 25.79
N ALA A 9 2.96 6.20 26.13
CA ALA A 9 1.60 5.78 25.88
C ALA A 9 1.42 5.51 24.37
N ARG A 10 0.72 4.41 24.05
CA ARG A 10 0.38 4.06 22.66
C ARG A 10 -0.32 5.25 21.99
N ILE A 11 0.17 5.67 20.84
CA ILE A 11 -0.38 6.81 20.09
C ILE A 11 -1.59 6.29 19.30
N SER A 12 -2.79 6.53 19.83
CA SER A 12 -4.04 6.05 19.24
C SER A 12 -4.30 6.58 17.84
N GLU A 13 -3.81 7.77 17.54
CA GLU A 13 -3.93 8.43 16.25
C GLU A 13 -3.21 7.62 15.13
N ILE A 14 -2.09 6.97 15.46
CA ILE A 14 -1.40 6.06 14.51
C ILE A 14 -2.25 4.82 14.22
N ASP A 15 -2.90 4.27 15.26
CA ASP A 15 -3.79 3.13 15.06
C ASP A 15 -5.04 3.54 14.28
N MET A 16 -5.63 4.71 14.56
CA MET A 16 -6.76 5.21 13.78
C MET A 16 -6.38 5.44 12.31
N LEU A 17 -5.20 5.99 12.05
CA LEU A 17 -4.73 6.19 10.68
C LEU A 17 -4.51 4.85 9.95
N ARG A 18 -3.90 3.85 10.60
CA ARG A 18 -3.78 2.50 10.04
C ARG A 18 -5.15 1.89 9.77
N GLY A 19 -6.09 2.06 10.70
CA GLY A 19 -7.46 1.58 10.54
C GLY A 19 -8.18 2.23 9.37
N LEU A 20 -8.02 3.54 9.20
CA LEU A 20 -8.59 4.27 8.07
C LEU A 20 -8.08 3.69 6.74
N VAL A 21 -6.76 3.55 6.58
CA VAL A 21 -6.21 3.04 5.31
C VAL A 21 -6.51 1.55 5.10
N ILE A 22 -6.72 0.74 6.15
CA ILE A 22 -7.23 -0.64 6.04
C ILE A 22 -8.66 -0.65 5.50
N VAL A 23 -9.53 0.20 6.04
CA VAL A 23 -10.91 0.32 5.59
C VAL A 23 -10.96 0.72 4.11
N LEU A 24 -10.13 1.69 3.70
CA LEU A 24 -10.01 2.10 2.29
C LEU A 24 -9.40 1.00 1.41
N MET A 25 -8.39 0.28 1.89
CA MET A 25 -7.77 -0.83 1.15
C MET A 25 -8.78 -1.95 0.84
N ALA A 26 -9.68 -2.23 1.78
CA ALA A 26 -10.72 -3.24 1.57
C ALA A 26 -11.65 -2.89 0.39
N ILE A 27 -11.89 -1.59 0.09
CA ILE A 27 -12.65 -1.18 -1.10
C ILE A 27 -11.91 -1.61 -2.38
N ASP A 28 -10.59 -1.40 -2.42
CA ASP A 28 -9.76 -1.74 -3.59
C ASP A 28 -9.88 -3.23 -3.93
N HIS A 29 -9.71 -4.09 -2.91
CA HIS A 29 -9.75 -5.54 -3.10
C HIS A 29 -11.17 -6.07 -3.35
N VAL A 30 -12.21 -5.48 -2.73
CA VAL A 30 -13.60 -5.81 -3.08
C VAL A 30 -13.89 -5.41 -4.53
N ARG A 31 -13.42 -4.24 -4.98
CA ARG A 31 -13.57 -3.81 -6.37
C ARG A 31 -12.91 -4.82 -7.33
N ASP A 32 -11.69 -5.26 -7.04
CA ASP A 32 -10.97 -6.18 -7.91
C ASP A 32 -11.74 -7.47 -8.16
N TYR A 33 -12.43 -8.01 -7.17
CA TYR A 33 -13.18 -9.26 -7.30
C TYR A 33 -14.67 -9.09 -7.65
N PHE A 34 -15.27 -7.94 -7.32
CA PHE A 34 -16.71 -7.74 -7.45
C PHE A 34 -17.13 -6.74 -8.53
N PHE A 35 -16.25 -5.86 -9.00
CA PHE A 35 -16.63 -4.88 -10.00
C PHE A 35 -16.63 -5.51 -11.40
N ASN A 36 -17.73 -5.31 -12.15
CA ASN A 36 -17.89 -5.84 -13.51
C ASN A 36 -16.91 -5.24 -14.54
N GLY A 37 -16.21 -4.18 -14.20
CA GLY A 37 -15.11 -3.60 -14.98
C GLY A 37 -13.72 -4.13 -14.56
N ALA A 38 -13.62 -5.08 -13.63
CA ALA A 38 -12.33 -5.60 -13.17
C ALA A 38 -11.54 -6.29 -14.30
N GLY A 39 -12.21 -6.95 -15.24
CA GLY A 39 -11.58 -7.50 -16.44
C GLY A 39 -10.98 -6.46 -17.40
N MET A 40 -11.39 -5.18 -17.30
CA MET A 40 -10.79 -4.10 -18.09
C MET A 40 -9.36 -3.79 -17.69
N ILE A 41 -8.97 -4.08 -16.44
CA ILE A 41 -7.58 -3.91 -15.96
C ILE A 41 -6.63 -4.81 -16.76
N GLY A 42 -7.05 -6.04 -17.09
CA GLY A 42 -6.26 -7.00 -17.86
C GLY A 42 -6.21 -6.70 -19.37
N VAL A 43 -7.10 -5.86 -19.89
CA VAL A 43 -7.18 -5.51 -21.33
C VAL A 43 -6.55 -4.13 -21.62
N GLY A 44 -5.74 -3.58 -20.71
CA GLY A 44 -5.14 -2.26 -20.85
C GLY A 44 -6.07 -1.11 -20.46
N GLY A 45 -7.11 -1.38 -19.66
CA GLY A 45 -8.04 -0.36 -19.17
C GLY A 45 -7.58 0.22 -17.82
N ASN A 46 -6.89 1.35 -17.85
CA ASN A 46 -6.65 2.13 -16.64
C ASN A 46 -7.97 2.72 -16.12
N LEU A 47 -8.43 2.29 -14.93
CA LEU A 47 -9.64 2.83 -14.28
C LEU A 47 -9.52 4.32 -13.91
N LEU A 48 -8.36 4.93 -14.08
CA LEU A 48 -8.12 6.36 -13.93
C LEU A 48 -8.16 7.11 -15.27
N ASP A 49 -8.22 6.39 -16.40
CA ASP A 49 -8.34 7.04 -17.72
C ASP A 49 -9.70 7.74 -17.87
N PRO A 50 -9.73 9.07 -18.09
CA PRO A 50 -10.95 9.84 -18.28
C PRO A 50 -11.85 9.35 -19.42
N ALA A 51 -11.28 8.67 -20.42
CA ALA A 51 -12.03 8.17 -21.59
C ALA A 51 -12.96 6.99 -21.24
N VAL A 52 -12.60 6.21 -20.23
CA VAL A 52 -13.33 4.97 -19.87
C VAL A 52 -13.91 4.98 -18.45
N THR A 53 -13.53 5.95 -17.62
CA THR A 53 -13.95 6.01 -16.22
C THR A 53 -15.12 6.95 -15.99
N THR A 54 -15.82 6.77 -14.87
CA THR A 54 -16.76 7.74 -14.31
C THR A 54 -16.16 8.42 -13.09
N ASN A 55 -16.70 9.57 -12.66
CA ASN A 55 -16.24 10.25 -11.43
C ASN A 55 -16.24 9.31 -10.21
N ALA A 56 -17.27 8.48 -10.07
CA ALA A 56 -17.40 7.57 -8.95
C ALA A 56 -16.31 6.47 -8.98
N ILE A 57 -16.06 5.88 -10.13
CA ILE A 57 -15.02 4.85 -10.31
C ILE A 57 -13.64 5.48 -10.06
N TYR A 58 -13.38 6.64 -10.67
CA TYR A 58 -12.13 7.38 -10.51
C TYR A 58 -11.84 7.66 -9.02
N ILE A 59 -12.79 8.29 -8.31
CA ILE A 59 -12.61 8.63 -6.89
C ILE A 59 -12.42 7.36 -6.06
N THR A 60 -13.22 6.32 -6.31
CA THR A 60 -13.10 5.03 -5.60
C THR A 60 -11.70 4.43 -5.77
N ARG A 61 -11.14 4.50 -6.99
CA ARG A 61 -9.79 4.00 -7.27
C ARG A 61 -8.73 4.90 -6.66
N TRP A 62 -8.89 6.22 -6.79
CA TRP A 62 -7.88 7.18 -6.36
C TRP A 62 -7.67 7.17 -4.83
N ILE A 63 -8.76 7.15 -4.03
CA ILE A 63 -8.62 7.16 -2.56
C ILE A 63 -7.86 5.94 -2.02
N THR A 64 -7.84 4.83 -2.74
CA THR A 64 -7.09 3.63 -2.33
C THR A 64 -5.58 3.77 -2.54
N HIS A 65 -5.13 4.77 -3.31
CA HIS A 65 -3.72 5.12 -3.43
C HIS A 65 -3.09 5.55 -2.10
N LEU A 66 -3.88 6.08 -1.17
CA LEU A 66 -3.42 6.49 0.16
C LEU A 66 -2.91 5.30 1.01
N CYS A 67 -3.30 4.06 0.69
CA CYS A 67 -3.11 2.91 1.57
C CYS A 67 -1.65 2.47 1.67
N ALA A 68 -1.03 2.07 0.56
CA ALA A 68 0.31 1.47 0.56
C ALA A 68 1.40 2.43 1.07
N PRO A 69 1.49 3.70 0.62
CA PRO A 69 2.49 4.64 1.13
C PRO A 69 2.34 4.87 2.64
N THR A 70 1.09 4.96 3.12
CA THR A 70 0.82 5.15 4.55
C THR A 70 1.24 3.93 5.36
N PHE A 71 0.97 2.70 4.90
CA PHE A 71 1.41 1.49 5.61
C PHE A 71 2.93 1.41 5.71
N VAL A 72 3.62 1.64 4.61
CA VAL A 72 5.09 1.59 4.55
C VAL A 72 5.72 2.70 5.39
N PHE A 73 5.21 3.93 5.28
CA PHE A 73 5.65 5.05 6.12
C PHE A 73 5.45 4.76 7.61
N LEU A 74 4.24 4.28 8.00
CA LEU A 74 3.94 3.95 9.39
C LEU A 74 4.69 2.71 9.89
N ALA A 75 5.17 1.82 9.02
CA ALA A 75 6.09 0.75 9.42
C ALA A 75 7.44 1.34 9.86
N GLY A 76 7.97 2.31 9.13
CA GLY A 76 9.16 3.07 9.51
C GLY A 76 8.97 3.85 10.82
N VAL A 77 7.89 4.62 10.94
CA VAL A 77 7.52 5.32 12.20
C VAL A 77 7.47 4.35 13.37
N SER A 78 6.87 3.17 13.18
CA SER A 78 6.73 2.17 14.23
C SER A 78 8.05 1.54 14.65
N ALA A 79 8.99 1.38 13.72
CA ALA A 79 10.35 0.95 14.03
C ALA A 79 11.07 2.00 14.89
N TYR A 80 10.95 3.29 14.53
CA TYR A 80 11.50 4.37 15.32
C TYR A 80 10.88 4.45 16.72
N LEU A 81 9.57 4.33 16.84
CA LEU A 81 8.89 4.35 18.15
C LEU A 81 9.34 3.22 19.06
N GLN A 82 9.64 2.02 18.53
CA GLN A 82 10.22 0.94 19.32
C GLN A 82 11.62 1.30 19.83
N PHE A 83 12.45 1.95 19.00
CA PHE A 83 13.76 2.45 19.38
C PHE A 83 13.65 3.53 20.46
N ALA A 84 12.81 4.53 20.26
CA ALA A 84 12.56 5.63 21.19
C ALA A 84 12.02 5.14 22.54
N ASN A 85 11.28 4.02 22.54
CA ASN A 85 10.81 3.33 23.76
C ASN A 85 11.85 2.39 24.40
N GLY A 86 13.13 2.56 24.07
CA GLY A 86 14.26 1.88 24.73
C GLY A 86 14.63 0.51 24.14
N LYS A 87 14.09 0.11 22.99
CA LYS A 87 14.51 -1.10 22.32
C LYS A 87 15.88 -0.87 21.66
N ALA A 88 16.94 -1.44 22.20
CA ALA A 88 18.29 -1.29 21.67
C ALA A 88 18.41 -1.74 20.21
N ALA A 89 19.28 -1.09 19.43
CA ALA A 89 19.47 -1.35 18.00
C ALA A 89 19.65 -2.84 17.64
N PRO A 90 20.46 -3.66 18.37
CA PRO A 90 20.59 -5.08 18.07
C PRO A 90 19.28 -5.87 18.18
N ARG A 91 18.47 -5.55 19.20
CA ARG A 91 17.16 -6.22 19.41
C ARG A 91 16.13 -5.74 18.38
N LEU A 92 16.17 -4.48 18.01
CA LEU A 92 15.29 -3.92 16.98
C LEU A 92 15.64 -4.48 15.61
N SER A 93 16.93 -4.50 15.24
CA SER A 93 17.43 -5.07 13.99
C SER A 93 17.00 -6.53 13.83
N ARG A 94 17.24 -7.38 14.87
CA ARG A 94 16.81 -8.78 14.85
C ARG A 94 15.30 -8.92 14.69
N PHE A 95 14.51 -8.11 15.38
CA PHE A 95 13.05 -8.13 15.27
C PHE A 95 12.59 -7.76 13.86
N LEU A 96 13.16 -6.71 13.26
CA LEU A 96 12.84 -6.27 11.90
C LEU A 96 13.23 -7.34 10.87
N LEU A 97 14.43 -7.93 11.02
CA LEU A 97 14.91 -9.01 10.16
C LEU A 97 13.95 -10.21 10.17
N THR A 98 13.66 -10.75 11.36
CA THR A 98 12.81 -11.95 11.48
C THR A 98 11.38 -11.69 11.02
N ARG A 99 10.82 -10.50 11.31
CA ARG A 99 9.48 -10.13 10.87
C ARG A 99 9.43 -9.84 9.37
N GLY A 100 10.47 -9.22 8.81
CA GLY A 100 10.57 -8.98 7.36
C GLY A 100 10.60 -10.29 6.58
N LEU A 101 11.45 -11.25 6.99
CA LEU A 101 11.50 -12.60 6.40
C LEU A 101 10.17 -13.33 6.52
N TRP A 102 9.48 -13.19 7.66
CA TRP A 102 8.16 -13.78 7.86
C TRP A 102 7.12 -13.20 6.89
N PHE A 103 7.12 -11.89 6.67
CA PHE A 103 6.20 -11.25 5.73
C PHE A 103 6.47 -11.68 4.29
N ILE A 104 7.73 -11.77 3.88
CA ILE A 104 8.12 -12.28 2.56
C ILE A 104 7.63 -13.73 2.40
N PHE A 105 7.85 -14.59 3.39
CA PHE A 105 7.38 -15.97 3.37
C PHE A 105 5.85 -16.05 3.22
N LEU A 106 5.10 -15.25 3.99
CA LEU A 106 3.64 -15.27 3.93
C LEU A 106 3.10 -14.72 2.59
N GLU A 107 3.78 -13.72 2.00
CA GLU A 107 3.38 -13.22 0.69
C GLU A 107 3.54 -14.28 -0.40
N ILE A 108 4.68 -14.97 -0.42
CA ILE A 108 4.97 -16.01 -1.42
C ILE A 108 4.02 -17.21 -1.26
N THR A 109 3.62 -17.54 -0.04
CA THR A 109 2.82 -18.74 0.24
C THR A 109 1.34 -18.43 0.42
N VAL A 110 1.00 -17.93 1.59
CA VAL A 110 -0.40 -17.79 2.02
C VAL A 110 -1.14 -16.73 1.22
N LEU A 111 -0.53 -15.56 1.01
CA LEU A 111 -1.21 -14.45 0.33
C LEU A 111 -1.29 -14.66 -1.18
N SER A 112 -0.23 -15.13 -1.83
CA SER A 112 -0.28 -15.46 -3.27
C SER A 112 -1.33 -16.52 -3.56
N PHE A 113 -1.43 -17.57 -2.71
CA PHE A 113 -2.52 -18.53 -2.82
C PHE A 113 -3.90 -17.89 -2.60
N GLY A 114 -4.04 -17.00 -1.60
CA GLY A 114 -5.30 -16.31 -1.31
C GLY A 114 -5.80 -15.44 -2.48
N TRP A 115 -4.90 -14.89 -3.26
CA TRP A 115 -5.23 -14.13 -4.47
C TRP A 115 -5.62 -15.02 -5.65
N SER A 116 -5.15 -16.25 -5.72
CA SER A 116 -5.34 -17.13 -6.87
C SER A 116 -6.39 -18.21 -6.65
N PHE A 117 -6.39 -18.87 -5.51
CA PHE A 117 -7.13 -20.12 -5.22
C PHE A 117 -6.89 -21.26 -6.24
N GLY A 118 -5.91 -21.11 -7.13
CA GLY A 118 -5.45 -22.13 -8.06
C GLY A 118 -4.19 -22.85 -7.57
N PHE A 119 -3.81 -23.94 -8.22
CA PHE A 119 -2.54 -24.61 -7.97
C PHE A 119 -2.01 -25.25 -9.26
N PRO A 120 -0.73 -25.01 -9.65
CA PRO A 120 0.23 -24.12 -9.01
C PRO A 120 -0.19 -22.65 -9.10
N TYR A 121 -0.01 -21.88 -8.03
CA TYR A 121 -0.33 -20.45 -8.03
C TYR A 121 0.89 -19.61 -8.39
N PRO A 122 0.70 -18.49 -9.10
CA PRO A 122 1.78 -17.54 -9.37
C PRO A 122 2.13 -16.74 -8.09
N PHE A 123 3.37 -16.30 -7.99
CA PHE A 123 3.78 -15.39 -6.94
C PHE A 123 3.27 -13.98 -7.24
N PHE A 124 2.37 -13.48 -6.40
CA PHE A 124 1.88 -12.12 -6.52
C PHE A 124 2.49 -11.24 -5.41
N LEU A 125 3.60 -10.59 -5.73
CA LEU A 125 4.47 -9.92 -4.77
C LEU A 125 4.03 -8.47 -4.60
N GLN A 126 3.15 -8.24 -3.61
CA GLN A 126 2.47 -6.98 -3.33
C GLN A 126 3.02 -6.22 -2.10
N VAL A 127 2.13 -5.53 -1.41
CA VAL A 127 2.47 -4.61 -0.32
C VAL A 127 3.12 -5.29 0.89
N ILE A 128 2.75 -6.53 1.22
CA ILE A 128 3.37 -7.25 2.35
C ILE A 128 4.80 -7.68 2.00
N TRP A 129 5.04 -8.09 0.75
CA TRP A 129 6.37 -8.26 0.19
C TRP A 129 7.21 -6.98 0.34
N ALA A 130 6.70 -5.84 -0.12
CA ALA A 130 7.40 -4.56 -0.02
C ALA A 130 7.70 -4.18 1.44
N ILE A 131 6.73 -4.32 2.36
CA ILE A 131 6.93 -4.07 3.79
C ILE A 131 7.97 -5.04 4.37
N GLY A 132 7.98 -6.29 3.94
CA GLY A 132 9.00 -7.28 4.33
C GLY A 132 10.40 -6.79 3.99
N TRP A 133 10.64 -6.40 2.75
CA TRP A 133 11.94 -5.86 2.30
C TRP A 133 12.29 -4.53 2.95
N CYS A 134 11.30 -3.64 3.16
CA CYS A 134 11.51 -2.41 3.92
C CYS A 134 11.97 -2.71 5.37
N MET A 135 11.42 -3.75 6.01
CA MET A 135 11.89 -4.17 7.33
C MET A 135 13.32 -4.72 7.30
N LEU A 136 13.70 -5.49 6.26
CA LEU A 136 15.08 -5.96 6.08
C LEU A 136 16.04 -4.79 5.90
N ALA A 137 15.69 -3.82 5.06
CA ALA A 137 16.48 -2.61 4.87
C ALA A 137 16.61 -1.80 6.18
N LEU A 138 15.49 -1.60 6.89
CA LEU A 138 15.50 -0.91 8.19
C LEU A 138 16.31 -1.69 9.23
N ALA A 139 16.35 -3.03 9.19
CA ALA A 139 17.18 -3.83 10.10
C ALA A 139 18.68 -3.52 9.95
N ALA A 140 19.12 -3.13 8.76
CA ALA A 140 20.46 -2.62 8.52
C ALA A 140 20.59 -1.13 8.89
N LEU A 141 19.60 -0.32 8.54
CA LEU A 141 19.66 1.13 8.71
C LEU A 141 19.55 1.60 10.17
N VAL A 142 18.91 0.83 11.07
CA VAL A 142 18.74 1.21 12.49
C VAL A 142 20.06 1.29 13.28
N TRP A 143 21.17 0.87 12.72
CA TRP A 143 22.52 1.03 13.28
C TRP A 143 23.10 2.44 13.01
N LEU A 144 22.52 3.18 12.06
CA LEU A 144 22.92 4.54 11.73
C LEU A 144 22.20 5.57 12.61
N PRO A 145 22.78 6.75 12.79
CA PRO A 145 22.06 7.87 13.39
C PRO A 145 20.77 8.17 12.61
N ARG A 146 19.70 8.54 13.33
CA ARG A 146 18.39 8.86 12.73
C ARG A 146 18.48 9.82 11.54
N ALA A 147 19.34 10.85 11.64
CA ALA A 147 19.53 11.80 10.56
C ALA A 147 20.09 11.15 9.28
N ALA A 148 20.98 10.17 9.41
CA ALA A 148 21.49 9.43 8.26
C ALA A 148 20.41 8.54 7.64
N VAL A 149 19.55 7.90 8.44
CA VAL A 149 18.42 7.13 7.91
C VAL A 149 17.43 8.05 7.18
N LEU A 150 17.17 9.26 7.74
CA LEU A 150 16.35 10.27 7.06
C LEU A 150 16.97 10.68 5.72
N ALA A 151 18.28 10.93 5.69
CA ALA A 151 18.98 11.28 4.46
C ALA A 151 18.87 10.17 3.39
N VAL A 152 19.04 8.90 3.78
CA VAL A 152 18.81 7.76 2.89
C VAL A 152 17.37 7.76 2.34
N GLY A 153 16.38 7.98 3.21
CA GLY A 153 14.98 8.08 2.79
C GLY A 153 14.73 9.21 1.79
N VAL A 154 15.29 10.40 2.04
CA VAL A 154 15.19 11.54 1.14
C VAL A 154 15.88 11.25 -0.20
N VAL A 155 17.13 10.77 -0.17
CA VAL A 155 17.90 10.48 -1.39
C VAL A 155 17.18 9.45 -2.27
N ILE A 156 16.67 8.37 -1.69
CA ILE A 156 15.94 7.36 -2.47
C ILE A 156 14.63 7.94 -2.99
N THR A 157 13.80 8.55 -2.14
CA THR A 157 12.46 9.02 -2.54
C THR A 157 12.53 10.14 -3.59
N PHE A 158 13.49 11.05 -3.46
CA PHE A 158 13.65 12.16 -4.40
C PHE A 158 14.54 11.81 -5.60
N GLY A 159 15.36 10.76 -5.53
CA GLY A 159 16.36 10.45 -6.55
C GLY A 159 16.01 9.28 -7.45
N HIS A 160 15.16 8.33 -7.03
CA HIS A 160 14.93 7.12 -7.84
C HIS A 160 14.32 7.41 -9.21
N ASN A 161 13.52 8.47 -9.36
CA ASN A 161 12.96 8.85 -10.66
C ASN A 161 14.03 9.32 -11.68
N LEU A 162 15.27 9.59 -11.27
CA LEU A 162 16.40 9.79 -12.20
C LEU A 162 16.73 8.52 -12.99
N PHE A 163 16.30 7.39 -12.51
CA PHE A 163 16.54 6.08 -13.13
C PHE A 163 15.37 5.59 -14.00
N ASP A 164 14.23 6.31 -14.06
CA ASP A 164 13.08 5.97 -14.91
C ASP A 164 13.44 5.72 -16.38
N PRO A 165 14.48 6.38 -16.98
CA PRO A 165 14.91 6.08 -18.35
C PRO A 165 15.53 4.69 -18.53
N ILE A 166 15.90 3.98 -17.46
CA ILE A 166 16.46 2.62 -17.55
C ILE A 166 15.29 1.63 -17.52
N ASN A 167 14.98 1.02 -18.65
CA ASN A 167 13.90 0.04 -18.75
C ASN A 167 14.43 -1.39 -18.54
N ALA A 168 13.83 -2.14 -17.62
CA ALA A 168 14.18 -3.54 -17.37
C ALA A 168 14.09 -4.41 -18.64
N GLN A 169 13.16 -4.10 -19.54
CA GLN A 169 12.99 -4.87 -20.79
C GLN A 169 14.15 -4.70 -21.79
N GLU A 170 14.96 -3.64 -21.64
CA GLU A 170 16.16 -3.42 -22.44
C GLU A 170 17.38 -4.11 -21.86
N LEU A 171 17.28 -4.61 -20.63
CA LEU A 171 18.30 -5.37 -19.94
C LEU A 171 18.13 -6.87 -20.15
N THR A 172 19.17 -7.65 -19.90
CA THR A 172 19.14 -9.12 -20.06
C THR A 172 19.68 -9.83 -18.83
N GLY A 173 19.20 -11.06 -18.63
CA GLY A 173 19.70 -11.96 -17.59
C GLY A 173 19.53 -11.42 -16.17
N ALA A 174 20.60 -11.49 -15.38
CA ALA A 174 20.55 -11.07 -13.97
C ALA A 174 20.31 -9.55 -13.80
N ALA A 175 20.78 -8.72 -14.72
CA ALA A 175 20.55 -7.28 -14.67
C ALA A 175 19.08 -6.93 -14.86
N GLN A 176 18.41 -7.58 -15.80
CA GLN A 176 16.96 -7.45 -16.00
C GLN A 176 16.17 -7.84 -14.72
N MET A 177 16.45 -9.03 -14.19
CA MET A 177 15.78 -9.51 -12.99
C MET A 177 16.00 -8.57 -11.80
N LEU A 178 17.22 -8.12 -11.59
CA LEU A 178 17.57 -7.20 -10.51
C LEU A 178 16.85 -5.86 -10.67
N TRP A 179 16.78 -5.32 -11.90
CA TRP A 179 16.13 -4.03 -12.13
C TRP A 179 14.60 -4.12 -12.01
N THR A 180 14.00 -5.19 -12.52
CA THR A 180 12.58 -5.50 -12.30
C THR A 180 12.26 -5.59 -10.81
N PHE A 181 13.10 -6.24 -10.03
CA PHE A 181 12.92 -6.37 -8.58
C PHE A 181 13.10 -5.03 -7.84
N LEU A 182 14.11 -4.23 -8.22
CA LEU A 182 14.44 -3.00 -7.51
C LEU A 182 13.56 -1.82 -7.90
N HIS A 183 13.29 -1.63 -9.19
CA HIS A 183 12.75 -0.37 -9.70
C HIS A 183 11.49 -0.51 -10.55
N ASP A 184 11.50 -1.29 -11.64
CA ASP A 184 10.40 -1.23 -12.61
C ASP A 184 9.17 -2.05 -12.21
N GLY A 185 9.36 -3.16 -11.49
CA GLY A 185 8.33 -4.17 -11.34
C GLY A 185 8.13 -4.98 -12.63
N GLY A 186 7.14 -5.84 -12.64
CA GLY A 186 6.80 -6.63 -13.83
C GLY A 186 6.82 -8.13 -13.61
N PRO A 187 6.55 -8.91 -14.68
CA PRO A 187 6.43 -10.36 -14.60
C PRO A 187 7.77 -11.04 -14.29
N ILE A 188 7.67 -12.17 -13.60
CA ILE A 188 8.79 -13.04 -13.24
C ILE A 188 8.70 -14.28 -14.12
N PHE A 189 9.77 -14.62 -14.84
CA PHE A 189 9.81 -15.77 -15.71
C PHE A 189 10.85 -16.81 -15.27
N ILE A 190 10.54 -18.08 -15.51
CA ILE A 190 11.51 -19.18 -15.57
C ILE A 190 11.46 -19.75 -16.99
N GLY A 191 12.50 -19.49 -17.79
CA GLY A 191 12.43 -19.69 -19.24
C GLY A 191 11.34 -18.79 -19.84
N GLU A 192 10.40 -19.38 -20.57
CA GLU A 192 9.26 -18.64 -21.16
C GLU A 192 8.00 -18.65 -20.27
N GLN A 193 8.03 -19.35 -19.13
CA GLN A 193 6.86 -19.51 -18.27
C GLN A 193 6.79 -18.38 -17.24
N PRO A 194 5.68 -17.59 -17.18
CA PRO A 194 5.46 -16.63 -16.13
C PRO A 194 5.13 -17.36 -14.82
N ILE A 195 5.92 -17.09 -13.78
CA ILE A 195 5.77 -17.71 -12.45
C ILE A 195 5.28 -16.72 -11.39
N GLY A 196 5.20 -15.44 -11.73
CA GLY A 196 4.76 -14.42 -10.79
C GLY A 196 4.91 -13.00 -11.32
N LEU A 197 4.61 -12.05 -10.43
CA LEU A 197 4.64 -10.62 -10.71
C LEU A 197 5.26 -9.87 -9.52
N PHE A 198 6.31 -9.08 -9.76
CA PHE A 198 6.74 -8.02 -8.86
C PHE A 198 5.81 -6.81 -9.03
N ALA A 199 4.69 -6.81 -8.31
CA ALA A 199 3.78 -5.67 -8.34
C ALA A 199 4.33 -4.47 -7.54
N TYR A 200 5.26 -4.72 -6.61
CA TYR A 200 5.89 -3.70 -5.77
C TYR A 200 7.42 -3.80 -5.87
N PRO A 201 8.07 -3.10 -6.81
CA PRO A 201 9.52 -2.97 -6.85
C PRO A 201 10.02 -2.25 -5.60
N ILE A 202 11.09 -2.74 -4.98
CA ILE A 202 11.34 -2.46 -3.56
C ILE A 202 12.03 -1.13 -3.27
N LEU A 203 12.83 -0.58 -4.19
CA LEU A 203 13.70 0.56 -3.92
C LEU A 203 12.93 1.81 -3.44
N PRO A 204 11.89 2.30 -4.14
CA PRO A 204 11.16 3.48 -3.69
C PRO A 204 10.44 3.26 -2.35
N TRP A 205 9.93 2.04 -2.10
CA TRP A 205 9.28 1.70 -0.85
C TRP A 205 10.24 1.71 0.34
N ILE A 206 11.50 1.28 0.14
CA ILE A 206 12.58 1.41 1.15
C ILE A 206 12.79 2.89 1.48
N GLY A 207 12.79 3.78 0.49
CA GLY A 207 12.85 5.22 0.68
C GLY A 207 11.73 5.73 1.59
N ILE A 208 10.48 5.36 1.29
CA ILE A 208 9.31 5.75 2.10
C ILE A 208 9.40 5.21 3.54
N ALA A 209 9.86 3.97 3.74
CA ALA A 209 10.05 3.39 5.06
C ALA A 209 11.14 4.12 5.86
N ALA A 210 12.26 4.46 5.20
CA ALA A 210 13.36 5.20 5.81
C ALA A 210 12.93 6.65 6.16
N LEU A 211 12.12 7.31 5.33
CA LEU A 211 11.47 8.59 5.67
C LEU A 211 10.61 8.44 6.93
N GLY A 212 9.79 7.40 7.00
CA GLY A 212 8.95 7.12 8.17
C GLY A 212 9.79 6.96 9.45
N TYR A 213 10.89 6.21 9.39
CA TYR A 213 11.81 6.07 10.53
C TYR A 213 12.47 7.41 10.89
N GLY A 214 13.00 8.12 9.91
CA GLY A 214 13.70 9.39 10.11
C GLY A 214 12.80 10.50 10.68
N LEU A 215 11.54 10.56 10.23
CA LEU A 215 10.52 11.49 10.70
C LEU A 215 9.79 11.01 11.96
N GLY A 216 10.05 9.80 12.41
CA GLY A 216 9.39 9.19 13.57
C GLY A 216 9.48 10.01 14.86
N ALA A 217 10.51 10.86 15.00
CA ALA A 217 10.66 11.75 16.15
C ALA A 217 9.51 12.78 16.28
N LEU A 218 8.88 13.19 15.17
CA LEU A 218 7.71 14.09 15.21
C LEU A 218 6.55 13.46 16.00
N PHE A 219 6.40 12.15 15.93
CA PHE A 219 5.33 11.41 16.61
C PHE A 219 5.61 11.22 18.11
N THR A 220 6.85 11.46 18.58
CA THR A 220 7.21 11.39 20.01
C THR A 220 7.07 12.72 20.74
N GLU A 221 6.72 13.81 20.05
CA GLU A 221 6.48 15.12 20.69
C GLU A 221 5.35 15.01 21.72
N GLN A 222 5.63 15.45 22.95
CA GLN A 222 4.73 15.33 24.09
C GLN A 222 3.59 16.37 24.05
N ASP A 223 3.89 17.56 23.55
CA ASP A 223 2.86 18.56 23.26
C ASP A 223 2.06 18.15 22.03
N LYS A 224 0.85 17.65 22.27
CA LYS A 224 -0.05 17.19 21.22
C LYS A 224 -0.37 18.27 20.18
N ALA A 225 -0.59 19.51 20.62
CA ALA A 225 -0.93 20.59 19.72
C ALA A 225 0.25 20.94 18.81
N LYS A 226 1.46 20.93 19.36
CA LYS A 226 2.70 21.14 18.60
C LYS A 226 2.94 19.98 17.62
N ARG A 227 2.80 18.72 18.08
CA ARG A 227 2.91 17.54 17.24
C ARG A 227 1.95 17.59 16.05
N ASP A 228 0.66 17.79 16.33
CA ASP A 228 -0.38 17.79 15.31
C ASP A 228 -0.16 18.93 14.30
N ARG A 229 0.29 20.10 14.76
CA ARG A 229 0.66 21.23 13.90
C ARG A 229 1.88 20.91 13.03
N GLN A 230 2.92 20.28 13.58
CA GLN A 230 4.12 19.92 12.81
C GLN A 230 3.80 18.88 11.72
N ILE A 231 3.01 17.85 12.05
CA ILE A 231 2.59 16.85 11.08
C ILE A 231 1.71 17.47 9.99
N PHE A 232 0.79 18.35 10.35
CA PHE A 232 -0.05 19.09 9.40
C PHE A 232 0.78 19.90 8.39
N TRP A 233 1.72 20.70 8.90
CA TRP A 233 2.57 21.52 8.03
C TRP A 233 3.50 20.68 7.15
N LEU A 234 3.99 19.56 7.65
CA LEU A 234 4.73 18.61 6.83
C LEU A 234 3.86 18.10 5.68
N GLY A 235 2.63 17.66 5.96
CA GLY A 235 1.70 17.22 4.93
C GLY A 235 1.40 18.33 3.91
N LEU A 236 1.11 19.53 4.37
CA LEU A 236 0.84 20.68 3.50
C LEU A 236 2.05 21.06 2.64
N SER A 237 3.27 20.98 3.18
CA SER A 237 4.50 21.19 2.41
C SER A 237 4.69 20.15 1.32
N MET A 238 4.39 18.88 1.61
CA MET A 238 4.42 17.80 0.60
C MET A 238 3.40 18.08 -0.53
N LEU A 239 2.19 18.50 -0.19
CA LEU A 239 1.18 18.89 -1.18
C LEU A 239 1.61 20.10 -2.02
N ALA A 240 2.24 21.10 -1.40
CA ALA A 240 2.75 22.28 -2.12
C ALA A 240 3.85 21.89 -3.13
N VAL A 241 4.78 21.01 -2.72
CA VAL A 241 5.81 20.47 -3.62
C VAL A 241 5.19 19.62 -4.73
N PHE A 242 4.21 18.79 -4.42
CA PHE A 242 3.45 18.03 -5.43
C PHE A 242 2.82 18.97 -6.47
N LEU A 243 2.09 19.99 -6.03
CA LEU A 243 1.42 20.94 -6.93
C LEU A 243 2.43 21.67 -7.83
N LEU A 244 3.59 22.05 -7.28
CA LEU A 244 4.67 22.66 -8.05
C LEU A 244 5.23 21.72 -9.12
N LEU A 245 5.62 20.50 -8.72
CA LEU A 245 6.20 19.52 -9.63
C LEU A 245 5.18 19.07 -10.69
N ARG A 246 3.94 18.80 -10.29
CA ARG A 246 2.87 18.38 -11.20
C ARG A 246 2.43 19.51 -12.13
N GLY A 247 2.35 20.74 -11.61
CA GLY A 247 2.01 21.92 -12.42
C GLY A 247 3.06 22.23 -13.48
N THR A 248 4.33 22.03 -13.17
CA THR A 248 5.46 22.27 -14.09
C THR A 248 5.83 21.08 -14.95
N MET A 249 5.45 19.87 -14.58
CA MET A 249 5.79 18.60 -15.24
C MET A 249 7.31 18.38 -15.44
N VAL A 250 8.13 18.92 -14.53
CA VAL A 250 9.60 18.91 -14.68
C VAL A 250 10.22 17.61 -14.20
N TYR A 251 9.69 17.03 -13.09
CA TYR A 251 10.33 15.89 -12.42
C TYR A 251 9.39 15.13 -11.49
N GLY A 252 9.73 13.86 -11.23
CA GLY A 252 9.19 13.09 -10.12
C GLY A 252 7.92 12.31 -10.44
N ASP A 253 7.57 12.22 -11.70
CA ASP A 253 6.60 11.28 -12.27
C ASP A 253 7.02 11.06 -13.72
N PRO A 254 7.11 9.81 -14.22
CA PRO A 254 7.54 9.59 -15.59
C PRO A 254 6.61 10.32 -16.55
N PRO A 255 7.15 11.17 -17.43
CA PRO A 255 6.33 11.92 -18.38
C PRO A 255 5.66 11.00 -19.40
N PHE A 256 6.16 9.76 -19.52
CA PHE A 256 5.71 8.79 -20.51
C PHE A 256 5.78 7.40 -19.87
N ALA A 257 4.69 6.91 -19.30
CA ALA A 257 4.57 5.49 -19.07
C ALA A 257 4.46 4.83 -20.45
N THR A 258 5.55 4.26 -20.92
CA THR A 258 5.58 3.36 -22.07
C THR A 258 5.06 1.99 -21.62
N GLY A 259 3.85 1.98 -21.05
CA GLY A 259 3.16 0.74 -20.74
C GLY A 259 2.22 0.37 -21.88
N PRO A 260 1.68 -0.87 -21.90
CA PRO A 260 0.65 -1.28 -22.85
C PRO A 260 -0.63 -0.41 -22.79
N GLU A 261 -0.75 0.46 -21.81
CA GLU A 261 -1.90 1.30 -21.52
C GLU A 261 -1.89 2.67 -22.23
N GLY A 262 -0.89 2.91 -23.10
CA GLY A 262 -0.81 4.16 -23.86
C GLY A 262 -0.08 5.28 -23.10
N ALA A 263 0.42 6.24 -23.88
CA ALA A 263 1.16 7.39 -23.37
C ALA A 263 0.36 8.15 -22.31
N TRP A 264 0.99 8.45 -21.18
CA TRP A 264 0.49 9.41 -20.20
C TRP A 264 0.13 10.70 -20.93
N LYS A 265 -1.15 11.06 -20.89
CA LYS A 265 -1.57 12.32 -21.48
C LYS A 265 -1.18 13.43 -20.53
N ASP A 266 -0.58 14.48 -21.06
CA ASP A 266 -0.35 15.70 -20.28
C ASP A 266 -1.72 16.26 -19.88
N TRP A 267 -1.88 16.61 -18.59
CA TRP A 267 -3.12 17.21 -18.10
C TRP A 267 -3.45 18.54 -18.80
N ARG A 268 -2.44 19.23 -19.34
CA ARG A 268 -2.55 20.50 -20.06
C ARG A 268 -3.16 20.31 -21.46
N ASP A 269 -3.04 19.12 -22.03
CA ASP A 269 -3.57 18.78 -23.36
C ASP A 269 -5.05 18.36 -23.33
N GLN A 270 -5.63 18.25 -22.14
CA GLN A 270 -7.03 17.85 -21.98
C GLN A 270 -7.96 19.00 -22.33
N THR A 271 -8.94 18.73 -23.20
CA THR A 271 -9.94 19.74 -23.65
C THR A 271 -11.06 19.98 -22.64
N ASP A 272 -11.29 18.99 -21.75
CA ASP A 272 -12.28 19.06 -20.68
C ASP A 272 -11.60 19.20 -19.32
N TRP A 273 -12.04 20.16 -18.51
CA TRP A 273 -11.49 20.43 -17.18
C TRP A 273 -11.59 19.22 -16.23
N ARG A 274 -12.63 18.40 -16.37
CA ARG A 274 -12.82 17.17 -15.59
C ARG A 274 -11.72 16.15 -15.93
N ALA A 275 -11.48 15.92 -17.22
CA ALA A 275 -10.41 15.06 -17.70
C ALA A 275 -9.04 15.61 -17.27
N ALA A 276 -8.85 16.93 -17.38
CA ALA A 276 -7.62 17.58 -16.91
C ALA A 276 -7.34 17.35 -15.43
N LEU A 277 -8.36 17.46 -14.56
CA LEU A 277 -8.22 17.15 -13.13
C LEU A 277 -7.92 15.66 -12.88
N MET A 278 -8.60 14.77 -13.59
CA MET A 278 -8.34 13.33 -13.45
C MET A 278 -6.89 13.00 -13.83
N VAL A 279 -6.42 13.47 -14.98
CA VAL A 279 -5.03 13.26 -15.42
C VAL A 279 -4.05 13.95 -14.49
N PHE A 280 -4.37 15.15 -13.96
CA PHE A 280 -3.52 15.86 -13.01
C PHE A 280 -3.23 15.03 -11.74
N PHE A 281 -4.20 14.29 -11.22
CA PHE A 281 -4.04 13.46 -10.03
C PHE A 281 -3.74 12.00 -10.34
N ASP A 282 -3.66 11.61 -11.61
CA ASP A 282 -3.21 10.27 -12.02
C ASP A 282 -1.69 10.24 -12.07
N VAL A 283 -1.09 9.78 -10.99
CA VAL A 283 0.36 9.69 -10.76
C VAL A 283 0.79 8.25 -10.59
N GLN A 284 1.99 7.93 -11.06
CA GLN A 284 2.47 6.55 -11.13
C GLN A 284 2.66 5.92 -9.74
N LYS A 285 1.98 4.79 -9.55
CA LYS A 285 2.03 3.97 -8.32
C LYS A 285 3.05 2.84 -8.39
N TYR A 286 3.39 2.36 -9.58
CA TYR A 286 4.20 1.17 -9.79
C TYR A 286 5.31 1.42 -10.83
N PRO A 287 6.52 1.78 -10.41
CA PRO A 287 6.98 2.12 -9.06
C PRO A 287 6.32 3.39 -8.52
N PRO A 288 6.25 3.56 -7.18
CA PRO A 288 5.67 4.78 -6.62
C PRO A 288 6.58 5.97 -6.91
N SER A 289 6.13 6.88 -7.76
CA SER A 289 6.85 8.09 -8.12
C SER A 289 7.01 9.05 -6.92
N LEU A 290 7.90 10.03 -7.04
CA LEU A 290 8.02 11.10 -6.05
C LEU A 290 6.67 11.84 -5.91
N GLN A 291 6.02 12.16 -7.04
CA GLN A 291 4.74 12.86 -7.03
C GLN A 291 3.64 12.03 -6.38
N PHE A 292 3.60 10.71 -6.64
CA PHE A 292 2.69 9.79 -5.94
C PHE A 292 2.93 9.80 -4.42
N THR A 293 4.19 9.73 -4.00
CA THR A 293 4.55 9.75 -2.58
C THR A 293 4.15 11.07 -1.92
N LEU A 294 4.41 12.20 -2.59
CA LEU A 294 4.09 13.54 -2.08
C LEU A 294 2.59 13.77 -1.93
N VAL A 295 1.77 13.41 -2.93
CA VAL A 295 0.33 13.64 -2.86
C VAL A 295 -0.33 12.71 -1.84
N THR A 296 0.03 11.44 -1.83
CA THR A 296 -0.61 10.46 -0.95
C THR A 296 -0.26 10.67 0.52
N LEU A 297 1.01 10.79 0.87
CA LEU A 297 1.42 11.09 2.24
C LEU A 297 1.05 12.53 2.63
N GLY A 298 1.12 13.48 1.70
CA GLY A 298 0.69 14.85 1.92
C GLY A 298 -0.76 14.94 2.38
N VAL A 299 -1.68 14.28 1.67
CA VAL A 299 -3.10 14.19 2.05
C VAL A 299 -3.27 13.57 3.43
N VAL A 300 -2.64 12.41 3.66
CA VAL A 300 -2.79 11.66 4.91
C VAL A 300 -2.28 12.46 6.12
N LEU A 301 -1.10 13.09 6.00
CA LEU A 301 -0.52 13.88 7.09
C LEU A 301 -1.29 15.20 7.32
N THR A 302 -1.85 15.80 6.28
CA THR A 302 -2.72 16.97 6.40
C THR A 302 -4.04 16.63 7.10
N LEU A 303 -4.55 15.40 6.95
CA LEU A 303 -5.74 14.92 7.65
C LEU A 303 -5.49 14.52 9.10
N TRP A 304 -4.23 14.44 9.55
CA TRP A 304 -3.86 14.04 10.91
C TRP A 304 -4.60 14.77 12.03
N PRO A 305 -4.74 16.13 12.04
CA PRO A 305 -5.44 16.81 13.11
C PRO A 305 -6.94 16.47 13.20
N LEU A 306 -7.55 16.09 12.08
CA LEU A 306 -8.94 15.62 12.06
C LEU A 306 -9.05 14.26 12.75
N LEU A 307 -8.15 13.32 12.45
CA LEU A 307 -8.07 12.03 13.12
C LEU A 307 -7.76 12.20 14.61
N ALA A 308 -6.88 13.11 14.97
CA ALA A 308 -6.52 13.41 16.37
C ALA A 308 -7.72 13.92 17.20
N ARG A 309 -8.71 14.54 16.56
CA ARG A 309 -9.95 15.02 17.18
C ARG A 309 -11.09 13.99 17.14
N LEU A 310 -10.98 12.95 16.33
CA LEU A 310 -12.03 11.95 16.16
C LEU A 310 -12.28 11.19 17.47
N ARG A 311 -13.55 11.05 17.86
CA ARG A 311 -14.00 10.35 19.06
C ARG A 311 -15.25 9.50 18.74
N GLY A 312 -15.63 8.66 19.68
CA GLY A 312 -16.86 7.86 19.59
C GLY A 312 -16.70 6.56 18.81
N PRO A 313 -17.81 6.00 18.30
CA PRO A 313 -17.81 4.66 17.68
C PRO A 313 -16.89 4.53 16.49
N VAL A 314 -16.82 5.54 15.62
CA VAL A 314 -15.96 5.54 14.42
C VAL A 314 -14.49 5.45 14.82
N ALA A 315 -14.03 6.26 15.77
CA ALA A 315 -12.66 6.19 16.29
C ALA A 315 -12.34 4.79 16.83
N SER A 316 -13.27 4.21 17.62
CA SER A 316 -13.10 2.85 18.19
C SER A 316 -12.99 1.76 17.12
N VAL A 317 -13.77 1.86 16.05
CA VAL A 317 -13.69 0.92 14.91
C VAL A 317 -12.36 1.04 14.21
N LEU A 318 -11.93 2.27 13.88
CA LEU A 318 -10.63 2.51 13.25
C LEU A 318 -9.47 2.04 14.12
N GLU A 319 -9.48 2.35 15.42
CA GLU A 319 -8.47 1.85 16.38
C GLU A 319 -8.44 0.32 16.45
N THR A 320 -9.61 -0.33 16.35
CA THR A 320 -9.69 -1.79 16.39
C THR A 320 -9.01 -2.40 15.17
N PHE A 321 -9.32 -1.94 13.97
CA PHE A 321 -8.70 -2.42 12.74
C PHE A 321 -7.20 -2.08 12.71
N GLY A 322 -6.83 -0.85 13.06
CA GLY A 322 -5.44 -0.40 13.05
C GLY A 322 -4.56 -1.03 14.12
N ALA A 323 -5.15 -1.62 15.16
CA ALA A 323 -4.40 -2.37 16.17
C ALA A 323 -3.93 -3.75 15.69
N VAL A 324 -4.60 -4.31 14.68
CA VAL A 324 -4.36 -5.66 14.15
C VAL A 324 -4.33 -5.68 12.62
N PRO A 325 -3.55 -4.76 11.98
CA PRO A 325 -3.63 -4.51 10.55
C PRO A 325 -3.31 -5.73 9.71
N PHE A 326 -2.30 -6.49 10.09
CA PHE A 326 -1.88 -7.67 9.34
C PHE A 326 -2.87 -8.83 9.48
N PHE A 327 -3.48 -9.02 10.65
CA PHE A 327 -4.52 -10.00 10.85
C PHE A 327 -5.75 -9.72 9.96
N PHE A 328 -6.17 -8.45 9.88
CA PHE A 328 -7.22 -8.05 8.94
C PHE A 328 -6.80 -8.33 7.50
N TYR A 329 -5.57 -7.92 7.12
CA TYR A 329 -5.06 -8.12 5.76
C TYR A 329 -5.10 -9.59 5.35
N LEU A 330 -4.65 -10.48 6.21
CA LEU A 330 -4.64 -11.91 5.95
C LEU A 330 -6.05 -12.47 5.70
N LEU A 331 -7.01 -12.09 6.53
CA LEU A 331 -8.36 -12.66 6.46
C LEU A 331 -9.21 -12.07 5.32
N HIS A 332 -9.05 -10.76 5.03
CA HIS A 332 -9.96 -10.10 4.09
C HIS A 332 -9.79 -10.58 2.65
N VAL A 333 -8.55 -10.89 2.19
CA VAL A 333 -8.30 -11.41 0.85
C VAL A 333 -9.08 -12.72 0.64
N TYR A 334 -8.95 -13.67 1.57
CA TYR A 334 -9.67 -14.93 1.52
C TYR A 334 -11.17 -14.74 1.58
N LEU A 335 -11.66 -13.90 2.50
CA LEU A 335 -13.09 -13.64 2.65
C LEU A 335 -13.70 -13.04 1.38
N ILE A 336 -13.04 -12.03 0.80
CA ILE A 336 -13.52 -11.37 -0.42
C ILE A 336 -13.55 -12.36 -1.58
N HIS A 337 -12.51 -13.16 -1.75
CA HIS A 337 -12.42 -14.14 -2.83
C HIS A 337 -13.52 -15.21 -2.72
N VAL A 338 -13.72 -15.79 -1.52
CA VAL A 338 -14.80 -16.76 -1.27
C VAL A 338 -16.17 -16.13 -1.52
N LEU A 339 -16.40 -14.90 -1.06
CA LEU A 339 -17.66 -14.20 -1.30
C LEU A 339 -17.91 -13.92 -2.78
N ALA A 340 -16.86 -13.59 -3.55
CA ALA A 340 -16.97 -13.35 -4.99
C ALA A 340 -17.36 -14.63 -5.74
N ILE A 341 -16.70 -15.75 -5.43
CA ILE A 341 -17.07 -17.06 -5.98
C ILE A 341 -18.51 -17.39 -5.62
N ALA A 342 -18.89 -17.31 -4.34
CA ALA A 342 -20.22 -17.65 -3.87
C ALA A 342 -21.32 -16.80 -4.52
N ALA A 343 -21.11 -15.49 -4.60
CA ALA A 343 -22.07 -14.55 -5.17
C ALA A 343 -22.30 -14.78 -6.68
N ASN A 344 -21.23 -14.99 -7.44
CA ASN A 344 -21.35 -15.26 -8.88
C ASN A 344 -21.93 -16.65 -9.15
N ALA A 345 -21.53 -17.69 -8.40
CA ALA A 345 -22.09 -19.04 -8.51
C ALA A 345 -23.58 -19.09 -8.17
N ALA A 346 -24.03 -18.36 -7.14
CA ALA A 346 -25.44 -18.26 -6.78
C ALA A 346 -26.32 -17.62 -7.89
N MET A 347 -25.69 -16.85 -8.79
CA MET A 347 -26.36 -16.29 -9.98
C MET A 347 -26.24 -17.20 -11.22
N GLY A 348 -25.69 -18.41 -11.08
CA GLY A 348 -25.49 -19.34 -12.20
C GLY A 348 -24.40 -18.95 -13.16
N ARG A 349 -23.46 -18.08 -12.78
CA ARG A 349 -22.36 -17.63 -13.63
C ARG A 349 -21.19 -18.62 -13.54
N ASP A 350 -20.43 -18.73 -14.65
CA ASP A 350 -19.17 -19.49 -14.62
C ASP A 350 -18.12 -18.75 -13.77
N VAL A 351 -17.68 -19.39 -12.69
CA VAL A 351 -16.70 -18.83 -11.75
C VAL A 351 -15.27 -19.28 -12.04
N GLY A 352 -15.03 -20.01 -13.13
CA GLY A 352 -13.70 -20.54 -13.49
C GLY A 352 -12.65 -19.44 -13.62
N GLY A 353 -13.03 -18.24 -14.07
CA GLY A 353 -12.13 -17.08 -14.16
C GLY A 353 -11.63 -16.57 -12.81
N LEU A 354 -12.36 -16.80 -11.72
CA LEU A 354 -11.96 -16.36 -10.37
C LEU A 354 -10.88 -17.27 -9.77
N PHE A 355 -10.78 -18.52 -10.20
CA PHE A 355 -9.62 -19.37 -9.90
C PHE A 355 -8.47 -18.94 -10.81
N ASP A 356 -7.25 -18.87 -10.27
CA ASP A 356 -6.10 -18.27 -10.92
C ASP A 356 -6.33 -16.80 -11.33
N TYR A 357 -7.11 -16.08 -10.51
CA TYR A 357 -7.53 -14.69 -10.76
C TYR A 357 -6.38 -13.82 -11.28
N MET A 358 -5.22 -13.84 -10.61
CA MET A 358 -4.09 -12.98 -10.97
C MET A 358 -3.43 -13.36 -12.30
N VAL A 359 -3.52 -14.60 -12.74
CA VAL A 359 -3.07 -15.00 -14.08
C VAL A 359 -4.13 -14.58 -15.11
N ASN A 360 -5.38 -14.93 -14.85
CA ASN A 360 -6.46 -14.72 -15.80
C ASN A 360 -6.70 -13.23 -16.11
N VAL A 361 -6.51 -12.33 -15.14
CA VAL A 361 -6.62 -10.88 -15.37
C VAL A 361 -5.67 -10.41 -16.48
N PHE A 362 -4.46 -10.98 -16.59
CA PHE A 362 -3.47 -10.57 -17.57
C PHE A 362 -3.43 -11.42 -18.83
N THR A 363 -3.82 -12.69 -18.74
CA THR A 363 -3.63 -13.66 -19.84
C THR A 363 -4.94 -14.14 -20.49
N ALA A 364 -6.06 -14.03 -19.79
CA ALA A 364 -7.36 -14.56 -20.22
C ALA A 364 -8.53 -13.69 -19.69
N PRO A 365 -8.51 -12.34 -19.95
CA PRO A 365 -9.51 -11.43 -19.42
C PRO A 365 -10.94 -11.75 -19.88
N GLU A 366 -11.12 -12.47 -20.96
CA GLU A 366 -12.41 -12.95 -21.45
C GLU A 366 -13.11 -13.87 -20.44
N LYS A 367 -12.38 -14.55 -19.55
CA LYS A 367 -12.95 -15.38 -18.46
C LYS A 367 -13.72 -14.58 -17.43
N PHE A 368 -13.54 -13.24 -17.40
CA PHE A 368 -14.31 -12.35 -16.54
C PHE A 368 -15.58 -11.82 -17.21
N ALA A 369 -15.83 -12.15 -18.48
CA ALA A 369 -17.04 -11.74 -19.16
C ALA A 369 -18.30 -12.24 -18.42
N GLY A 370 -19.20 -11.31 -18.08
CA GLY A 370 -20.42 -11.62 -17.32
C GLY A 370 -20.24 -11.78 -15.80
N LEU A 371 -19.02 -11.76 -15.29
CA LEU A 371 -18.76 -11.74 -13.86
C LEU A 371 -18.87 -10.32 -13.27
N GLY A 372 -19.03 -10.28 -11.97
CA GLY A 372 -19.02 -9.04 -11.19
C GLY A 372 -20.35 -8.32 -11.14
N PHE A 373 -20.33 -7.17 -10.51
CA PHE A 373 -21.50 -6.37 -10.13
C PHE A 373 -21.21 -4.88 -10.38
N SER A 374 -22.26 -4.05 -10.37
CA SER A 374 -22.10 -2.61 -10.48
C SER A 374 -21.43 -2.01 -9.23
N LEU A 375 -20.86 -0.81 -9.36
CA LEU A 375 -20.13 -0.13 -8.30
C LEU A 375 -20.90 0.01 -6.97
N PRO A 376 -22.22 0.28 -6.92
CA PRO A 376 -22.98 0.29 -5.65
C PRO A 376 -22.88 -1.03 -4.87
N TRP A 377 -22.89 -2.18 -5.55
CA TRP A 377 -22.72 -3.48 -4.91
C TRP A 377 -21.33 -3.68 -4.34
N VAL A 378 -20.30 -3.10 -4.96
CA VAL A 378 -18.94 -3.09 -4.39
C VAL A 378 -18.95 -2.44 -3.00
N TYR A 379 -19.63 -1.31 -2.84
CA TYR A 379 -19.77 -0.66 -1.53
C TYR A 379 -20.56 -1.49 -0.52
N VAL A 380 -21.63 -2.16 -0.96
CA VAL A 380 -22.43 -3.04 -0.08
C VAL A 380 -21.57 -4.20 0.41
N VAL A 381 -20.86 -4.89 -0.48
CA VAL A 381 -19.98 -6.01 -0.12
C VAL A 381 -18.82 -5.53 0.76
N TRP A 382 -18.25 -4.37 0.49
CA TRP A 382 -17.24 -3.76 1.34
C TRP A 382 -17.73 -3.59 2.79
N LEU A 383 -18.93 -3.05 2.98
CA LEU A 383 -19.52 -2.92 4.33
C LEU A 383 -19.75 -4.28 4.99
N ILE A 384 -20.20 -5.29 4.23
CA ILE A 384 -20.36 -6.67 4.72
C ILE A 384 -19.02 -7.24 5.18
N VAL A 385 -17.95 -7.10 4.38
CA VAL A 385 -16.59 -7.57 4.73
C VAL A 385 -16.11 -6.91 6.03
N LEU A 386 -16.28 -5.58 6.15
CA LEU A 386 -15.91 -4.87 7.37
C LEU A 386 -16.70 -5.36 8.59
N ALA A 387 -18.01 -5.56 8.43
CA ALA A 387 -18.89 -6.03 9.51
C ALA A 387 -18.52 -7.45 9.97
N LEU A 388 -18.22 -8.35 9.04
CA LEU A 388 -17.81 -9.73 9.34
C LEU A 388 -16.44 -9.80 10.02
N LEU A 389 -15.48 -8.96 9.60
CA LEU A 389 -14.12 -8.96 10.14
C LEU A 389 -13.99 -8.20 11.46
N TYR A 390 -14.87 -7.23 11.73
CA TYR A 390 -14.80 -6.42 12.95
C TYR A 390 -14.77 -7.24 14.25
N PRO A 391 -15.70 -8.19 14.49
CA PRO A 391 -15.69 -9.00 15.71
C PRO A 391 -14.41 -9.84 15.84
N LEU A 392 -13.89 -10.39 14.76
CA LEU A 392 -12.65 -11.16 14.75
C LEU A 392 -11.44 -10.28 15.09
N CYS A 393 -11.35 -9.08 14.49
CA CYS A 393 -10.30 -8.12 14.79
C CYS A 393 -10.37 -7.62 16.25
N ARG A 394 -11.57 -7.38 16.76
CA ARG A 394 -11.79 -7.00 18.15
C ARG A 394 -11.39 -8.11 19.13
N TYR A 395 -11.72 -9.35 18.82
CA TYR A 395 -11.28 -10.51 19.61
C TYR A 395 -9.74 -10.60 19.62
N TRP A 396 -9.09 -10.53 18.43
CA TRP A 396 -7.64 -10.59 18.29
C TRP A 396 -6.93 -9.45 19.01
N GLN A 397 -7.47 -8.22 18.92
CA GLN A 397 -6.96 -7.06 19.65
C GLN A 397 -6.98 -7.31 21.18
N LYS A 398 -8.10 -7.86 21.70
CA LYS A 398 -8.22 -8.20 23.12
C LYS A 398 -7.21 -9.29 23.53
N LEU A 399 -7.01 -10.30 22.68
CA LEU A 399 -6.04 -11.37 22.91
C LEU A 399 -4.62 -10.81 23.00
N LYS A 400 -4.22 -9.95 22.04
CA LYS A 400 -2.90 -9.26 22.05
C LYS A 400 -2.68 -8.37 23.28
N ARG A 401 -3.73 -7.81 23.85
CA ARG A 401 -3.65 -7.01 25.09
C ARG A 401 -3.51 -7.86 26.34
N ARG A 402 -4.06 -9.09 26.34
CA ARG A 402 -4.05 -10.00 27.49
C ARG A 402 -2.83 -10.91 27.54
N ARG A 403 -2.31 -11.29 26.36
CA ARG A 403 -1.18 -12.20 26.21
C ARG A 403 0.04 -11.48 25.66
N ARG A 404 1.23 -11.90 26.09
CA ARG A 404 2.53 -11.39 25.63
C ARG A 404 3.33 -12.45 24.88
N ASP A 405 2.64 -13.42 24.28
CA ASP A 405 3.28 -14.49 23.53
C ASP A 405 4.02 -13.89 22.33
N TRP A 406 5.23 -14.34 22.07
CA TRP A 406 6.11 -13.78 21.04
C TRP A 406 5.48 -13.83 19.63
N TRP A 407 4.75 -14.89 19.32
CA TRP A 407 4.12 -15.08 18.00
C TRP A 407 2.99 -14.07 17.72
N LEU A 408 2.33 -13.55 18.75
CA LEU A 408 1.32 -12.49 18.58
C LEU A 408 1.90 -11.20 18.00
N SER A 409 3.21 -11.00 18.09
CA SER A 409 3.87 -9.85 17.49
C SER A 409 4.07 -9.98 15.98
N TYR A 410 3.88 -11.16 15.43
CA TYR A 410 4.06 -11.46 14.00
C TYR A 410 2.76 -11.42 13.18
N LEU A 411 1.60 -11.32 13.85
CA LEU A 411 0.26 -11.24 13.22
C LEU A 411 -0.44 -9.91 13.49
#